data_40fc6ce6aa15c4758d4bee2b508bdac5
#
_entry.id   40fc6ce6aa15c4758d4bee2b508bdac5
#
_cell.length_a   1.000
_cell.length_b   1.000
_cell.length_c   1.000
_cell.angle_alpha   90.00
_cell.angle_beta   90.00
_cell.angle_gamma   90.00
#
_symmetry.space_group_name_H-M   'P 1'
#
loop_
_entity.id
_entity.type
_entity.pdbx_description
1 polymer ?
#
loop_
_entity_poly.entity_id
_entity_poly.type
_entity_poly.pdbx_seq_one_letter_code
_entity_poly.pdbx_strand_id
1 'polypeptide(L)'
;MKKTKIYLGLAILAITGIVLVAADHIDAPGSMGTTADIADFYAFEPTTGSDNTVFIVDLQSSVLPDLAYGDFDENVLTEINIDLDGDLVEDSVIQVIPRDGIMYFFGPVMPSQKGLNSQVMVDAALGNVEISSNTAIVTTTTNGVKLFAGPRQDAFFFDFFQF
;
A
#
# COMPACT_ATOMS: atom_id res chain seq x y z
N MET A 1 -34.71 28.32 17.36
CA MET A 1 -34.20 28.31 15.98
C MET A 1 -32.69 28.55 15.83
N LYS A 2 -32.05 29.48 16.53
CA LYS A 2 -30.57 29.72 16.40
C LYS A 2 -29.76 28.53 16.96
N LYS A 3 -30.12 27.95 18.08
CA LYS A 3 -29.42 26.82 18.70
C LYS A 3 -29.46 25.55 17.83
N THR A 4 -30.62 25.25 17.22
CA THR A 4 -30.78 24.10 16.32
C THR A 4 -29.87 24.18 15.08
N LYS A 5 -29.69 25.38 14.51
CA LYS A 5 -28.78 25.59 13.37
C LYS A 5 -27.32 25.42 13.76
N ILE A 6 -26.95 25.79 15.00
CA ILE A 6 -25.59 25.59 15.52
C ILE A 6 -25.32 24.10 15.71
N TYR A 7 -26.24 23.35 16.31
CA TYR A 7 -26.07 21.90 16.51
C TYR A 7 -26.02 21.13 15.16
N LEU A 8 -26.86 21.56 14.20
CA LEU A 8 -26.80 20.98 12.83
C LEU A 8 -25.46 21.26 12.17
N GLY A 9 -24.94 22.48 12.27
CA GLY A 9 -23.63 22.84 11.74
C GLY A 9 -22.48 22.06 12.39
N LEU A 10 -22.51 21.87 13.71
CA LEU A 10 -21.54 21.07 14.45
C LEU A 10 -21.63 19.59 14.09
N ALA A 11 -22.84 19.06 13.90
CA ALA A 11 -23.03 17.67 13.49
C ALA A 11 -22.50 17.44 12.06
N ILE A 12 -22.74 18.35 11.12
CA ILE A 12 -22.21 18.28 9.77
C ILE A 12 -20.67 18.36 9.80
N LEU A 13 -20.09 19.27 10.58
CA LEU A 13 -18.64 19.42 10.71
C LEU A 13 -18.00 18.16 11.32
N ALA A 14 -18.64 17.55 12.33
CA ALA A 14 -18.18 16.31 12.94
C ALA A 14 -18.23 15.13 11.95
N ILE A 15 -19.33 14.99 11.20
CA ILE A 15 -19.47 13.95 10.17
C ILE A 15 -18.45 14.15 9.05
N THR A 16 -18.25 15.39 8.58
CA THR A 16 -17.24 15.69 7.57
C THR A 16 -15.82 15.38 8.08
N GLY A 17 -15.53 15.72 9.35
CA GLY A 17 -14.24 15.38 9.97
C GLY A 17 -14.01 13.88 10.07
N ILE A 18 -15.02 13.10 10.42
CA ILE A 18 -14.92 11.63 10.51
C ILE A 18 -14.68 11.01 9.11
N VAL A 19 -15.38 11.48 8.09
CA VAL A 19 -15.22 10.98 6.71
C VAL A 19 -13.83 11.29 6.15
N LEU A 20 -13.23 12.41 6.51
CA LEU A 20 -11.88 12.78 6.06
C LEU A 20 -10.75 12.03 6.78
N VAL A 21 -11.02 11.43 7.92
CA VAL A 21 -10.01 10.72 8.75
C VAL A 21 -10.21 9.20 8.72
N ALA A 22 -11.37 8.72 8.27
CA ALA A 22 -11.73 7.29 8.35
C ALA A 22 -11.20 6.43 7.20
N ALA A 23 -10.70 7.03 6.13
CA ALA A 23 -10.17 6.30 4.97
C ALA A 23 -8.65 6.10 5.02
N ASP A 24 -7.99 6.77 5.96
CA ASP A 24 -6.55 6.69 6.13
C ASP A 24 -6.20 6.69 7.63
N HIS A 25 -5.38 5.78 8.05
CA HIS A 25 -4.79 5.77 9.37
C HIS A 25 -3.77 6.90 9.44
N ILE A 26 -3.59 7.52 10.59
CA ILE A 26 -2.73 8.69 10.80
C ILE A 26 -1.42 8.58 10.02
N ASP A 27 -1.26 9.42 9.01
CA ASP A 27 -0.06 9.47 8.17
C ASP A 27 1.21 9.62 9.00
N ALA A 28 2.26 8.92 8.61
CA ALA A 28 3.56 9.10 9.21
C ALA A 28 4.06 10.53 8.95
N PRO A 29 4.55 11.26 9.97
CA PRO A 29 5.10 12.59 9.75
C PRO A 29 6.21 12.58 8.70
N GLY A 30 6.03 13.30 7.61
CA GLY A 30 6.99 13.40 6.50
C GLY A 30 6.61 12.62 5.24
N SER A 31 5.66 11.68 5.29
CA SER A 31 5.11 11.00 4.12
C SER A 31 3.70 11.48 3.75
N MET A 32 3.03 12.16 4.67
CA MET A 32 1.67 12.68 4.52
C MET A 32 1.46 13.38 3.18
N GLY A 33 0.49 12.90 2.40
CA GLY A 33 0.12 13.45 1.10
C GLY A 33 1.17 13.23 0.01
N THR A 34 2.11 12.31 0.20
CA THR A 34 3.08 11.87 -0.82
C THR A 34 2.74 10.48 -1.31
N THR A 35 3.32 10.10 -2.46
CA THR A 35 3.21 8.73 -3.02
C THR A 35 4.00 7.69 -2.22
N ALA A 36 4.71 8.10 -1.17
CA ALA A 36 5.45 7.24 -0.25
C ALA A 36 4.62 6.87 1.00
N ASP A 37 3.41 7.43 1.12
CA ASP A 37 2.51 7.16 2.23
C ASP A 37 1.86 5.79 2.07
N ILE A 38 2.06 4.91 3.05
CA ILE A 38 1.45 3.57 3.07
C ILE A 38 0.07 3.71 3.73
N ALA A 39 -0.98 3.52 2.94
CA ALA A 39 -2.35 3.56 3.41
C ALA A 39 -2.76 2.24 4.06
N ASP A 40 -2.52 1.12 3.37
CA ASP A 40 -2.90 -0.21 3.85
C ASP A 40 -1.85 -1.27 3.50
N PHE A 41 -1.77 -2.29 4.34
CA PHE A 41 -0.96 -3.48 4.10
C PHE A 41 -1.76 -4.74 4.40
N TYR A 42 -1.78 -5.67 3.44
CA TYR A 42 -2.45 -6.95 3.60
C TYR A 42 -1.48 -8.10 3.34
N ALA A 43 -1.56 -9.13 4.18
CA ALA A 43 -0.87 -10.40 4.00
C ALA A 43 -1.84 -11.55 4.31
N PHE A 44 -2.13 -12.40 3.32
CA PHE A 44 -3.12 -13.47 3.48
C PHE A 44 -2.91 -14.64 2.52
N GLU A 45 -3.50 -15.78 2.84
CA GLU A 45 -3.58 -16.93 1.94
C GLU A 45 -4.70 -16.69 0.90
N PRO A 46 -4.46 -16.86 -0.42
CA PRO A 46 -5.48 -16.65 -1.45
C PRO A 46 -6.65 -17.62 -1.36
N THR A 47 -6.41 -18.79 -0.80
CA THR A 47 -7.44 -19.82 -0.49
C THR A 47 -7.00 -20.59 0.75
N THR A 48 -7.95 -21.04 1.55
CA THR A 48 -7.65 -21.82 2.78
C THR A 48 -6.79 -23.03 2.46
N GLY A 49 -5.66 -23.16 3.16
CA GLY A 49 -4.68 -24.24 2.98
C GLY A 49 -3.79 -24.09 1.75
N SER A 50 -3.68 -22.91 1.21
CA SER A 50 -2.71 -22.57 0.16
C SER A 50 -1.32 -22.45 0.74
N ASP A 51 -0.30 -22.97 0.04
CA ASP A 51 1.11 -22.72 0.35
C ASP A 51 1.60 -21.35 -0.15
N ASN A 52 0.70 -20.50 -0.68
CA ASN A 52 1.04 -19.20 -1.21
C ASN A 52 0.55 -18.09 -0.28
N THR A 53 1.30 -17.01 -0.24
CA THR A 53 0.92 -15.76 0.44
C THR A 53 0.74 -14.65 -0.58
N VAL A 54 -0.30 -13.87 -0.41
CA VAL A 54 -0.53 -12.62 -1.15
C VAL A 54 -0.13 -11.47 -0.25
N PHE A 55 0.69 -10.57 -0.78
CA PHE A 55 1.01 -9.30 -0.16
C PHE A 55 0.40 -8.17 -1.00
N ILE A 56 -0.26 -7.22 -0.36
CA ILE A 56 -0.77 -6.01 -0.99
C ILE A 56 -0.28 -4.83 -0.16
N VAL A 57 0.31 -3.85 -0.83
CA VAL A 57 0.69 -2.57 -0.24
C VAL A 57 -0.05 -1.50 -1.01
N ASP A 58 -0.93 -0.79 -0.33
CA ASP A 58 -1.65 0.34 -0.88
C ASP A 58 -0.90 1.62 -0.48
N LEU A 59 -0.51 2.39 -1.50
CA LEU A 59 0.18 3.65 -1.34
C LEU A 59 -0.75 4.80 -1.72
N GLN A 60 -0.62 5.93 -1.02
CA GLN A 60 -1.34 7.15 -1.32
C GLN A 60 -2.85 6.94 -1.41
N SER A 61 -3.50 6.65 -0.29
CA SER A 61 -4.96 6.68 -0.26
C SER A 61 -5.45 8.13 -0.35
N SER A 62 -6.50 8.37 -1.12
CA SER A 62 -7.19 9.65 -1.16
C SER A 62 -8.68 9.44 -1.32
N VAL A 63 -9.45 10.13 -0.50
CA VAL A 63 -10.90 10.23 -0.67
C VAL A 63 -11.31 11.12 -1.85
N LEU A 64 -10.35 11.83 -2.45
CA LEU A 64 -10.57 12.68 -3.63
C LEU A 64 -10.03 11.95 -4.86
N PRO A 65 -10.90 11.57 -5.82
CA PRO A 65 -10.48 10.79 -7.00
C PRO A 65 -9.33 11.42 -7.80
N ASP A 66 -9.27 12.74 -7.87
CA ASP A 66 -8.25 13.48 -8.62
C ASP A 66 -6.84 13.39 -7.97
N LEU A 67 -6.76 12.99 -6.69
CA LEU A 67 -5.49 12.81 -5.98
C LEU A 67 -5.07 11.33 -5.92
N ALA A 68 -6.00 10.40 -6.14
CA ALA A 68 -5.77 8.97 -6.06
C ALA A 68 -5.01 8.36 -7.25
N TYR A 69 -4.76 9.15 -8.29
CA TYR A 69 -4.13 8.69 -9.54
C TYR A 69 -2.74 9.29 -9.75
N GLY A 70 -2.01 9.54 -8.67
CA GLY A 70 -0.61 9.94 -8.75
C GLY A 70 0.26 8.83 -9.34
N ASP A 71 1.34 9.19 -10.01
CA ASP A 71 2.37 8.25 -10.44
C ASP A 71 3.16 7.76 -9.21
N PHE A 72 3.61 6.52 -9.25
CA PHE A 72 4.56 6.02 -8.25
C PHE A 72 5.87 6.80 -8.34
N ASP A 73 6.42 7.20 -7.18
CA ASP A 73 7.69 7.93 -7.13
C ASP A 73 8.86 6.97 -7.36
N GLU A 74 9.62 7.23 -8.42
CA GLU A 74 10.79 6.44 -8.79
C GLU A 74 11.96 6.49 -7.79
N ASN A 75 11.91 7.42 -6.83
CA ASN A 75 12.90 7.54 -5.77
C ASN A 75 12.50 6.80 -4.48
N VAL A 76 11.32 6.17 -4.47
CA VAL A 76 10.82 5.44 -3.32
C VAL A 76 11.00 3.94 -3.53
N LEU A 77 11.74 3.30 -2.63
CA LEU A 77 11.83 1.85 -2.50
C LEU A 77 10.79 1.39 -1.48
N THR A 78 9.83 0.60 -1.92
CA THR A 78 8.89 -0.08 -1.02
C THR A 78 9.47 -1.43 -0.62
N GLU A 79 9.50 -1.71 0.68
CA GLU A 79 10.07 -2.94 1.21
C GLU A 79 9.08 -3.65 2.14
N ILE A 80 8.90 -4.95 1.94
CA ILE A 80 8.15 -5.84 2.82
C ILE A 80 9.17 -6.64 3.60
N ASN A 81 9.28 -6.37 4.90
CA ASN A 81 10.17 -7.06 5.81
C ASN A 81 9.47 -8.28 6.39
N ILE A 82 10.12 -9.44 6.33
CA ILE A 82 9.60 -10.72 6.78
C ILE A 82 10.52 -11.23 7.89
N ASP A 83 9.96 -11.33 9.07
CA ASP A 83 10.57 -11.98 10.25
C ASP A 83 10.02 -13.41 10.34
N LEU A 84 10.87 -14.39 10.27
CA LEU A 84 10.51 -15.81 10.23
C LEU A 84 10.64 -16.50 11.60
N ASP A 85 11.39 -15.92 12.52
CA ASP A 85 11.66 -16.53 13.82
C ASP A 85 11.08 -15.73 15.02
N GLY A 86 10.54 -14.53 14.77
CA GLY A 86 9.84 -13.71 15.76
C GLY A 86 10.76 -12.86 16.64
N ASP A 87 11.98 -12.59 16.19
CA ASP A 87 12.94 -11.77 16.92
C ASP A 87 12.84 -10.27 16.62
N LEU A 88 11.89 -9.86 15.77
CA LEU A 88 11.64 -8.50 15.28
C LEU A 88 12.78 -7.93 14.42
N VAL A 89 13.55 -8.82 13.82
CA VAL A 89 14.57 -8.48 12.84
C VAL A 89 14.25 -9.21 11.54
N GLU A 90 14.30 -8.52 10.43
CA GLU A 90 13.98 -9.11 9.14
C GLU A 90 14.97 -10.20 8.71
N ASP A 91 14.46 -11.39 8.41
CA ASP A 91 15.21 -12.52 7.83
C ASP A 91 15.19 -12.47 6.31
N SER A 92 14.13 -11.91 5.77
CA SER A 92 13.91 -11.82 4.33
C SER A 92 13.16 -10.56 3.96
N VAL A 93 13.43 -10.05 2.76
CA VAL A 93 12.76 -8.86 2.23
C VAL A 93 12.27 -9.09 0.81
N ILE A 94 11.12 -8.48 0.50
CA ILE A 94 10.65 -8.29 -0.86
C ILE A 94 10.72 -6.79 -1.13
N GLN A 95 11.41 -6.41 -2.20
CA GLN A 95 11.60 -5.01 -2.56
C GLN A 95 10.90 -4.69 -3.88
N VAL A 96 10.33 -3.49 -3.95
CA VAL A 96 9.58 -3.02 -5.12
C VAL A 96 9.98 -1.59 -5.42
N ILE A 97 10.33 -1.31 -6.68
CA ILE A 97 10.70 0.04 -7.13
C ILE A 97 10.18 0.31 -8.55
N PRO A 98 9.55 1.47 -8.80
CA PRO A 98 9.13 1.86 -10.12
C PRO A 98 10.27 2.48 -10.93
N ARG A 99 10.27 2.26 -12.26
CA ARG A 99 11.15 2.94 -13.23
C ARG A 99 10.49 2.95 -14.60
N ASP A 100 10.39 4.10 -15.23
CA ASP A 100 9.93 4.27 -16.61
C ASP A 100 8.60 3.52 -16.91
N GLY A 101 7.61 3.63 -16.02
CA GLY A 101 6.31 2.99 -16.16
C GLY A 101 6.28 1.48 -15.89
N ILE A 102 7.37 0.92 -15.38
CA ILE A 102 7.50 -0.49 -15.01
C ILE A 102 7.76 -0.60 -13.51
N MET A 103 7.08 -1.54 -12.85
CA MET A 103 7.34 -1.90 -11.47
C MET A 103 8.26 -3.12 -11.42
N TYR A 104 9.40 -2.97 -10.77
CA TYR A 104 10.41 -4.03 -10.60
C TYR A 104 10.30 -4.63 -9.21
N PHE A 105 10.41 -5.95 -9.13
CA PHE A 105 10.31 -6.74 -7.91
C PHE A 105 11.59 -7.53 -7.69
N PHE A 106 12.05 -7.58 -6.45
CA PHE A 106 13.26 -8.30 -6.02
C PHE A 106 12.95 -9.13 -4.77
N GLY A 107 13.63 -10.24 -4.61
CA GLY A 107 13.45 -11.14 -3.47
C GLY A 107 12.37 -12.23 -3.71
N PRO A 108 11.91 -12.92 -2.64
CA PRO A 108 12.36 -12.77 -1.26
C PRO A 108 13.84 -13.16 -1.09
N VAL A 109 14.59 -12.39 -0.34
CA VAL A 109 16.03 -12.56 -0.12
C VAL A 109 16.46 -11.97 1.23
N MET A 110 17.50 -12.52 1.84
CA MET A 110 18.08 -11.92 3.04
C MET A 110 18.61 -10.51 2.71
N PRO A 111 18.24 -9.46 3.47
CA PRO A 111 18.69 -8.11 3.19
C PRO A 111 20.20 -7.97 3.43
N SER A 112 20.86 -7.18 2.59
CA SER A 112 22.28 -6.87 2.77
C SER A 112 22.53 -5.91 3.94
N GLN A 113 21.54 -5.09 4.26
CA GLN A 113 21.49 -4.19 5.41
C GLN A 113 20.09 -4.22 6.00
N LYS A 114 20.00 -4.21 7.30
CA LYS A 114 18.74 -4.21 8.04
C LYS A 114 18.30 -2.79 8.38
N GLY A 115 16.99 -2.58 8.47
CA GLY A 115 16.40 -1.31 8.86
C GLY A 115 16.31 -0.30 7.70
N LEU A 116 16.32 1.02 8.03
CA LEU A 116 15.92 2.09 7.11
C LEU A 116 16.92 2.45 5.99
N ASN A 117 18.07 1.75 5.90
CA ASN A 117 19.12 2.06 4.91
C ASN A 117 19.29 0.95 3.87
N SER A 118 18.20 0.29 3.52
CA SER A 118 18.18 -0.78 2.52
C SER A 118 18.65 -0.29 1.14
N GLN A 119 19.33 -1.17 0.45
CA GLN A 119 19.71 -0.98 -0.96
C GLN A 119 18.98 -1.99 -1.82
N VAL A 120 18.67 -1.61 -3.06
CA VAL A 120 18.00 -2.51 -4.01
C VAL A 120 18.87 -3.74 -4.27
N MET A 121 18.32 -4.91 -4.03
CA MET A 121 18.97 -6.22 -4.20
C MET A 121 18.86 -6.68 -5.65
N VAL A 122 19.57 -5.98 -6.56
CA VAL A 122 19.45 -6.19 -8.01
C VAL A 122 19.74 -7.62 -8.47
N ASP A 123 20.61 -8.33 -7.76
CA ASP A 123 20.96 -9.74 -8.04
C ASP A 123 19.83 -10.71 -7.66
N ALA A 124 18.84 -10.25 -6.91
CA ALA A 124 17.67 -11.03 -6.49
C ALA A 124 16.42 -10.69 -7.33
N ALA A 125 16.59 -10.28 -8.58
CA ALA A 125 15.47 -9.90 -9.44
C ALA A 125 14.45 -11.04 -9.56
N LEU A 126 13.20 -10.77 -9.11
CA LEU A 126 12.07 -11.68 -9.19
C LEU A 126 11.34 -11.53 -10.54
N GLY A 127 11.17 -10.31 -11.00
CA GLY A 127 10.48 -9.98 -12.24
C GLY A 127 10.01 -8.54 -12.28
N ASN A 128 9.20 -8.22 -13.27
CA ASN A 128 8.63 -6.90 -13.43
C ASN A 128 7.24 -6.98 -14.06
N VAL A 129 6.48 -5.89 -13.93
CA VAL A 129 5.18 -5.70 -14.55
C VAL A 129 5.02 -4.25 -14.99
N GLU A 130 4.38 -4.03 -16.12
CA GLU A 130 3.95 -2.70 -16.56
C GLU A 130 2.96 -2.13 -15.54
N ILE A 131 3.15 -0.87 -15.15
CA ILE A 131 2.22 -0.19 -14.26
C ILE A 131 0.90 0.02 -15.01
N SER A 132 -0.13 -0.71 -14.57
CA SER A 132 -1.43 -0.68 -15.22
C SER A 132 -2.19 0.61 -14.90
N SER A 133 -3.03 1.04 -15.83
CA SER A 133 -3.99 2.12 -15.64
C SER A 133 -5.38 1.56 -15.28
N ASN A 134 -6.37 1.75 -16.11
CA ASN A 134 -7.75 1.32 -15.89
C ASN A 134 -7.96 -0.20 -15.96
N THR A 135 -7.13 -0.90 -16.74
CA THR A 135 -7.20 -2.36 -16.91
C THR A 135 -6.02 -3.00 -16.19
N ALA A 136 -6.29 -4.01 -15.37
CA ALA A 136 -5.23 -4.73 -14.66
C ALA A 136 -4.29 -5.45 -15.63
N ILE A 137 -2.99 -5.19 -15.48
CA ILE A 137 -1.94 -5.96 -16.14
C ILE A 137 -1.29 -6.83 -15.04
N VAL A 138 -1.29 -8.14 -15.26
CA VAL A 138 -0.69 -9.11 -14.33
C VAL A 138 0.37 -9.89 -15.09
N THR A 139 1.59 -9.87 -14.59
CA THR A 139 2.68 -10.72 -15.10
C THR A 139 2.85 -11.93 -14.19
N THR A 140 3.05 -13.10 -14.77
CA THR A 140 3.42 -14.29 -14.02
C THR A 140 4.88 -14.61 -14.32
N THR A 141 5.71 -14.67 -13.29
CA THR A 141 7.13 -15.00 -13.39
C THR A 141 7.33 -16.48 -13.77
N THR A 142 8.54 -16.84 -14.14
CA THR A 142 8.90 -18.25 -14.41
C THR A 142 8.69 -19.18 -13.22
N ASN A 143 8.75 -18.63 -11.99
CA ASN A 143 8.52 -19.37 -10.76
C ASN A 143 7.04 -19.38 -10.33
N GLY A 144 6.13 -18.86 -11.16
CA GLY A 144 4.69 -18.86 -10.90
C GLY A 144 4.20 -17.71 -10.01
N VAL A 145 5.06 -16.80 -9.59
CA VAL A 145 4.67 -15.62 -8.82
C VAL A 145 3.92 -14.65 -9.72
N LYS A 146 2.79 -14.15 -9.23
CA LYS A 146 1.98 -13.13 -9.93
C LYS A 146 2.33 -11.76 -9.42
N LEU A 147 2.66 -10.85 -10.33
CA LEU A 147 3.03 -9.47 -10.06
C LEU A 147 1.97 -8.53 -10.63
N PHE A 148 1.65 -7.51 -9.87
CA PHE A 148 0.71 -6.47 -10.24
C PHE A 148 1.18 -5.12 -9.67
N ALA A 149 1.01 -4.06 -10.45
CA ALA A 149 1.13 -2.67 -10.00
C ALA A 149 0.15 -1.78 -10.77
N GLY A 150 -0.43 -0.79 -10.11
CA GLY A 150 -1.30 0.19 -10.74
C GLY A 150 -2.41 0.67 -9.82
N PRO A 151 -3.07 1.80 -10.18
CA PRO A 151 -4.15 2.38 -9.38
C PRO A 151 -5.35 1.45 -9.31
N ARG A 152 -5.98 1.41 -8.14
CA ARG A 152 -7.24 0.71 -7.90
C ARG A 152 -8.15 1.58 -7.05
N GLN A 153 -9.43 1.39 -7.24
CA GLN A 153 -10.41 2.03 -6.39
C GLN A 153 -10.39 1.37 -5.03
N ASP A 154 -10.20 2.16 -3.99
CA ASP A 154 -10.43 1.72 -2.62
C ASP A 154 -11.92 1.43 -2.43
N ALA A 155 -12.23 0.21 -2.00
CA ALA A 155 -13.59 -0.22 -1.71
C ALA A 155 -13.95 0.06 -0.25
N PHE A 156 -13.64 1.27 0.22
CA PHE A 156 -13.95 1.69 1.58
C PHE A 156 -15.44 1.64 1.87
N PHE A 157 -15.81 1.02 3.00
CA PHE A 157 -17.15 1.13 3.58
C PHE A 157 -17.04 1.16 5.11
N PHE A 158 -17.96 1.88 5.72
CA PHE A 158 -18.00 2.06 7.16
C PHE A 158 -19.34 1.55 7.70
N ASP A 159 -19.28 0.64 8.70
CA ASP A 159 -20.47 0.18 9.40
C ASP A 159 -20.84 1.13 10.53
N PHE A 160 -21.84 1.96 10.29
CA PHE A 160 -22.32 2.98 11.24
C PHE A 160 -22.97 2.38 12.50
N PHE A 161 -23.38 1.11 12.46
CA PHE A 161 -24.09 0.45 13.58
C PHE A 161 -23.17 -0.38 14.47
N GLN A 162 -21.94 -0.60 14.05
CA GLN A 162 -20.93 -1.34 14.82
C GLN A 162 -19.99 -0.40 15.61
N PHE A 163 -20.10 0.91 15.42
CA PHE A 163 -19.36 1.95 16.09
C PHE A 163 -20.25 2.61 17.12
#